data_727d10ba44cea880cf9494a6aeb1591e
#
_entry.id   727d10ba44cea880cf9494a6aeb1591e
#
_cell.length_a   1.000
_cell.length_b   1.000
_cell.length_c   1.000
_cell.angle_alpha   90.00
_cell.angle_beta   90.00
_cell.angle_gamma   90.00
#
_symmetry.space_group_name_H-M   'P 1'
#
loop_
_entity.id
_entity.type
_entity.pdbx_description
1 polymer ?
#
loop_
_entity_poly.entity_id
_entity_poly.type
_entity_poly.pdbx_seq_one_letter_code
_entity_poly.pdbx_strand_id
1 'polypeptide(L)'
;DRTKYAVLFFNVKNFKAVNELFGVESGDVVLQNIFRTLTHSKLSPVITARVESDHFVCLVENKNLDFEELTSVCDNKFVKDGKCMNLIIRCGIFYVEEKPMKISGVIDRAKLAKRYITDEYVQPYMVYDHSMQVAYIDKAKLAGELQEGIAKEQFKVYYQPVIDTKTGKIASAEALIRWIHPDKGFISPALFIPALEENGHISELDFYVLKKVWQFINDRCENNKFVVPISVNLSWMDFYDEIMMEKILKEMDRFRENGREHMARFEITETSYAAIRENRSGILESLRIKNAKILLDDFGSGFSSFGMLQDYDFDILKIDMSFIRKIGENPKTKSIVHSIIGMAHEIGIKTVAEGVETEEQVSFLRQSGCDYIQGYYYSKPLPEEEFVEFLEKA
;
A
#
# COMPACT_ATOMS: atom_id res chain seq x y z
N ASP A 1 -28.81 -9.99 -31.61
CA ASP A 1 -28.56 -8.81 -30.74
C ASP A 1 -27.57 -9.19 -29.64
N ARG A 2 -26.36 -8.62 -29.69
CA ARG A 2 -25.26 -8.92 -28.72
C ARG A 2 -25.39 -8.15 -27.45
N THR A 3 -26.08 -7.02 -27.43
CA THR A 3 -26.20 -6.17 -26.20
C THR A 3 -27.07 -6.82 -25.12
N LYS A 4 -27.69 -7.95 -25.41
CA LYS A 4 -28.42 -8.74 -24.43
C LYS A 4 -27.53 -9.63 -23.55
N TYR A 5 -26.20 -9.60 -23.75
CA TYR A 5 -25.25 -10.43 -23.02
C TYR A 5 -24.31 -9.62 -22.14
N ALA A 6 -23.90 -10.23 -21.04
CA ALA A 6 -22.78 -9.80 -20.22
C ALA A 6 -21.69 -10.88 -20.22
N VAL A 7 -20.43 -10.43 -20.17
CA VAL A 7 -19.27 -11.30 -19.94
C VAL A 7 -18.82 -11.14 -18.50
N LEU A 8 -18.73 -12.27 -17.80
CA LEU A 8 -18.28 -12.37 -16.42
C LEU A 8 -16.89 -13.02 -16.42
N PHE A 9 -15.92 -12.36 -15.79
CA PHE A 9 -14.57 -12.87 -15.63
C PHE A 9 -14.32 -13.20 -14.17
N PHE A 10 -14.09 -14.46 -13.85
CA PHE A 10 -13.85 -14.95 -12.50
C PHE A 10 -12.39 -15.32 -12.27
N ASN A 11 -11.92 -15.09 -11.06
CA ASN A 11 -10.58 -15.47 -10.58
C ASN A 11 -10.65 -15.91 -9.11
N VAL A 12 -9.93 -16.97 -8.77
CA VAL A 12 -9.83 -17.46 -7.39
C VAL A 12 -8.68 -16.74 -6.68
N LYS A 13 -8.97 -15.98 -5.64
CA LYS A 13 -7.92 -15.29 -4.86
C LYS A 13 -7.05 -16.33 -4.16
N ASN A 14 -5.73 -16.13 -4.24
CA ASN A 14 -4.72 -16.96 -3.58
C ASN A 14 -4.80 -18.46 -3.93
N PHE A 15 -5.20 -18.80 -5.16
CA PHE A 15 -5.29 -20.20 -5.59
C PHE A 15 -3.98 -20.99 -5.41
N LYS A 16 -2.83 -20.32 -5.48
CA LYS A 16 -1.53 -20.95 -5.21
C LYS A 16 -1.47 -21.57 -3.82
N ALA A 17 -2.05 -20.92 -2.80
CA ALA A 17 -2.12 -21.47 -1.44
C ALA A 17 -2.92 -22.77 -1.35
N VAL A 18 -3.93 -22.96 -2.21
CA VAL A 18 -4.65 -24.26 -2.30
C VAL A 18 -3.69 -25.36 -2.72
N ASN A 19 -2.87 -25.12 -3.75
CA ASN A 19 -1.90 -26.09 -4.23
C ASN A 19 -0.80 -26.39 -3.20
N GLU A 20 -0.36 -25.38 -2.46
CA GLU A 20 0.67 -25.53 -1.43
C GLU A 20 0.16 -26.29 -0.19
N LEU A 21 -1.07 -26.02 0.25
CA LEU A 21 -1.65 -26.63 1.45
C LEU A 21 -2.24 -28.02 1.22
N PHE A 22 -2.81 -28.26 0.03
CA PHE A 22 -3.59 -29.47 -0.26
C PHE A 22 -3.05 -30.32 -1.44
N GLY A 23 -2.01 -29.80 -2.11
CA GLY A 23 -1.41 -30.45 -3.29
C GLY A 23 -2.12 -30.09 -4.60
N VAL A 24 -1.40 -30.20 -5.72
CA VAL A 24 -1.87 -29.83 -7.08
C VAL A 24 -3.12 -30.59 -7.49
N GLU A 25 -3.21 -31.88 -7.17
CA GLU A 25 -4.42 -32.71 -7.46
C GLU A 25 -5.67 -32.12 -6.79
N SER A 26 -5.54 -31.58 -5.57
CA SER A 26 -6.65 -30.93 -4.86
C SER A 26 -7.02 -29.60 -5.51
N GLY A 27 -6.04 -28.85 -6.00
CA GLY A 27 -6.28 -27.66 -6.79
C GLY A 27 -7.08 -27.94 -8.06
N ASP A 28 -6.78 -29.04 -8.77
CA ASP A 28 -7.53 -29.46 -9.95
C ASP A 28 -8.99 -29.80 -9.59
N VAL A 29 -9.22 -30.47 -8.46
CA VAL A 29 -10.58 -30.76 -7.96
C VAL A 29 -11.33 -29.45 -7.65
N VAL A 30 -10.67 -28.49 -7.00
CA VAL A 30 -11.24 -27.16 -6.72
C VAL A 30 -11.67 -26.48 -8.01
N LEU A 31 -10.79 -26.41 -9.01
CA LEU A 31 -11.08 -25.78 -10.29
C LEU A 31 -12.23 -26.48 -11.05
N GLN A 32 -12.29 -27.80 -11.00
CA GLN A 32 -13.41 -28.56 -11.59
C GLN A 32 -14.74 -28.28 -10.86
N ASN A 33 -14.72 -28.15 -9.55
CA ASN A 33 -15.90 -27.81 -8.75
C ASN A 33 -16.39 -26.40 -9.06
N ILE A 34 -15.49 -25.42 -9.12
CA ILE A 34 -15.82 -24.04 -9.51
C ILE A 34 -16.44 -24.02 -10.91
N PHE A 35 -15.83 -24.71 -11.88
CA PHE A 35 -16.38 -24.79 -13.24
C PHE A 35 -17.80 -25.37 -13.26
N ARG A 36 -18.05 -26.43 -12.48
CA ARG A 36 -19.38 -27.03 -12.35
C ARG A 36 -20.38 -26.08 -11.71
N THR A 37 -19.99 -25.42 -10.60
CA THR A 37 -20.81 -24.42 -9.92
C THR A 37 -21.21 -23.29 -10.86
N LEU A 38 -20.25 -22.73 -11.60
CA LEU A 38 -20.51 -21.68 -12.59
C LEU A 38 -21.47 -22.15 -13.69
N THR A 39 -21.23 -23.34 -14.23
CA THR A 39 -22.03 -23.89 -15.35
C THR A 39 -23.47 -24.18 -14.96
N HIS A 40 -23.71 -24.62 -13.71
CA HIS A 40 -25.06 -25.03 -13.24
C HIS A 40 -25.72 -23.97 -12.35
N SER A 41 -25.13 -22.77 -12.22
CA SER A 41 -25.69 -21.67 -11.44
C SER A 41 -27.00 -21.16 -12.08
N LYS A 42 -27.82 -20.49 -11.28
CA LYS A 42 -29.04 -19.82 -11.77
C LYS A 42 -28.75 -18.68 -12.76
N LEU A 43 -27.48 -18.24 -12.86
CA LEU A 43 -27.04 -17.32 -13.90
C LEU A 43 -27.24 -17.91 -15.31
N SER A 44 -27.41 -19.24 -15.42
CA SER A 44 -27.67 -19.97 -16.68
C SER A 44 -26.76 -19.52 -17.81
N PRO A 45 -25.43 -19.64 -17.68
CA PRO A 45 -24.49 -19.17 -18.67
C PRO A 45 -24.68 -19.90 -20.02
N VAL A 46 -24.66 -19.14 -21.09
CA VAL A 46 -24.69 -19.67 -22.47
C VAL A 46 -23.38 -20.40 -22.79
N ILE A 47 -22.28 -19.88 -22.25
CA ILE A 47 -20.94 -20.46 -22.38
C ILE A 47 -20.22 -20.29 -21.03
N THR A 48 -19.56 -21.35 -20.59
CA THR A 48 -18.59 -21.34 -19.49
C THR A 48 -17.27 -21.87 -20.02
N ALA A 49 -16.19 -21.16 -19.80
CA ALA A 49 -14.85 -21.56 -20.22
C ALA A 49 -13.81 -21.28 -19.12
N ARG A 50 -12.84 -22.17 -18.97
CA ARG A 50 -11.60 -21.89 -18.25
C ARG A 50 -10.58 -21.35 -19.24
N VAL A 51 -10.04 -20.15 -19.00
CA VAL A 51 -9.13 -19.47 -19.94
C VAL A 51 -7.68 -19.85 -19.64
N GLU A 52 -7.27 -19.66 -18.39
CA GLU A 52 -5.94 -20.04 -17.92
C GLU A 52 -5.94 -20.19 -16.39
N SER A 53 -5.09 -21.06 -15.85
CA SER A 53 -4.90 -21.25 -14.40
C SER A 53 -6.22 -21.29 -13.62
N ASP A 54 -6.50 -20.30 -12.79
CA ASP A 54 -7.69 -20.15 -11.93
C ASP A 54 -8.70 -19.14 -12.50
N HIS A 55 -8.61 -18.83 -13.80
CA HIS A 55 -9.46 -17.85 -14.48
C HIS A 55 -10.57 -18.54 -15.29
N PHE A 56 -11.80 -18.08 -15.08
CA PHE A 56 -12.98 -18.56 -15.79
C PHE A 56 -13.73 -17.40 -16.44
N VAL A 57 -14.39 -17.69 -17.56
CA VAL A 57 -15.23 -16.73 -18.27
C VAL A 57 -16.59 -17.33 -18.50
N CYS A 58 -17.64 -16.58 -18.20
CA CYS A 58 -19.02 -16.93 -18.53
C CYS A 58 -19.64 -15.88 -19.43
N LEU A 59 -20.42 -16.32 -20.41
CA LEU A 59 -21.32 -15.48 -21.19
C LEU A 59 -22.75 -15.70 -20.67
N VAL A 60 -23.39 -14.64 -20.17
CA VAL A 60 -24.72 -14.72 -19.54
C VAL A 60 -25.66 -13.76 -20.25
N GLU A 61 -26.94 -14.11 -20.40
CA GLU A 61 -27.93 -13.12 -20.82
C GLU A 61 -28.20 -12.13 -19.68
N ASN A 62 -28.27 -10.82 -19.98
CA ASN A 62 -28.46 -9.76 -18.98
C ASN A 62 -29.68 -9.99 -18.09
N LYS A 63 -30.75 -10.56 -18.63
CA LYS A 63 -31.97 -10.88 -17.85
C LYS A 63 -31.76 -11.96 -16.78
N ASN A 64 -30.70 -12.77 -16.90
CA ASN A 64 -30.36 -13.87 -15.99
C ASN A 64 -29.27 -13.43 -14.98
N LEU A 65 -28.74 -12.21 -15.10
CA LEU A 65 -27.70 -11.69 -14.18
C LEU A 65 -28.36 -11.27 -12.87
N ASP A 66 -28.22 -12.15 -11.89
CA ASP A 66 -28.69 -11.94 -10.52
C ASP A 66 -27.45 -11.77 -9.63
N PHE A 67 -27.39 -10.64 -8.93
CA PHE A 67 -26.25 -10.28 -8.09
C PHE A 67 -26.21 -11.05 -6.76
N GLU A 68 -27.37 -11.51 -6.24
CA GLU A 68 -27.41 -12.39 -5.07
C GLU A 68 -26.85 -13.76 -5.40
N GLU A 69 -27.27 -14.33 -6.53
CA GLU A 69 -26.72 -15.59 -7.04
C GLU A 69 -25.23 -15.44 -7.35
N LEU A 70 -24.80 -14.33 -7.95
CA LEU A 70 -23.39 -14.06 -8.25
C LEU A 70 -22.55 -14.03 -6.97
N THR A 71 -23.04 -13.37 -5.91
CA THR A 71 -22.38 -13.33 -4.60
C THR A 71 -22.27 -14.73 -4.02
N SER A 72 -23.35 -15.53 -4.09
CA SER A 72 -23.35 -16.92 -3.63
C SER A 72 -22.34 -17.81 -4.36
N VAL A 73 -22.20 -17.61 -5.67
CA VAL A 73 -21.21 -18.36 -6.49
C VAL A 73 -19.78 -17.95 -6.12
N CYS A 74 -19.57 -16.70 -5.73
CA CYS A 74 -18.26 -16.17 -5.34
C CYS A 74 -17.82 -16.61 -3.92
N ASP A 75 -18.76 -16.97 -3.03
CA ASP A 75 -18.46 -17.52 -1.70
C ASP A 75 -18.40 -19.05 -1.79
N ASN A 76 -17.22 -19.60 -1.87
CA ASN A 76 -17.01 -21.04 -2.04
C ASN A 76 -16.12 -21.62 -0.93
N LYS A 77 -16.29 -22.90 -0.62
CA LYS A 77 -15.53 -23.60 0.42
C LYS A 77 -14.95 -24.88 -0.12
N PHE A 78 -13.72 -25.14 0.25
CA PHE A 78 -13.06 -26.42 -0.02
C PHE A 78 -12.75 -27.11 1.30
N VAL A 79 -13.13 -28.40 1.38
CA VAL A 79 -12.89 -29.23 2.56
C VAL A 79 -12.18 -30.51 2.13
N LYS A 80 -11.05 -30.82 2.76
CA LYS A 80 -10.30 -32.05 2.58
C LYS A 80 -9.62 -32.46 3.89
N ASP A 81 -9.69 -33.74 4.24
CA ASP A 81 -9.01 -34.33 5.42
C ASP A 81 -9.27 -33.57 6.72
N GLY A 82 -10.51 -33.08 6.92
CA GLY A 82 -10.91 -32.29 8.10
C GLY A 82 -10.44 -30.83 8.10
N LYS A 83 -9.69 -30.41 7.10
CA LYS A 83 -9.29 -29.01 6.90
C LYS A 83 -10.29 -28.32 5.99
N CYS A 84 -10.70 -27.10 6.37
CA CYS A 84 -11.62 -26.27 5.58
C CYS A 84 -10.89 -24.98 5.15
N MET A 85 -11.03 -24.60 3.88
CA MET A 85 -10.52 -23.36 3.32
C MET A 85 -11.63 -22.61 2.62
N ASN A 86 -11.83 -21.34 2.97
CA ASN A 86 -12.72 -20.46 2.24
C ASN A 86 -12.02 -20.00 0.95
N LEU A 87 -12.71 -20.18 -0.17
CA LEU A 87 -12.24 -19.78 -1.49
C LEU A 87 -12.97 -18.51 -1.89
N ILE A 88 -12.24 -17.41 -1.99
CA ILE A 88 -12.79 -16.13 -2.44
C ILE A 88 -12.66 -16.07 -3.95
N ILE A 89 -13.79 -15.99 -4.64
CA ILE A 89 -13.84 -15.83 -6.09
C ILE A 89 -14.26 -14.40 -6.38
N ARG A 90 -13.46 -13.69 -7.16
CA ARG A 90 -13.76 -12.32 -7.61
C ARG A 90 -14.31 -12.34 -9.02
N CYS A 91 -15.32 -11.51 -9.31
CA CYS A 91 -15.96 -11.41 -10.60
C CYS A 91 -15.92 -9.99 -11.16
N GLY A 92 -15.38 -9.82 -12.35
CA GLY A 92 -15.55 -8.61 -13.15
C GLY A 92 -16.62 -8.82 -14.19
N ILE A 93 -17.47 -7.82 -14.42
CA ILE A 93 -18.64 -7.87 -15.30
C ILE A 93 -18.49 -6.82 -16.40
N PHE A 94 -18.68 -7.21 -17.65
CA PHE A 94 -18.78 -6.28 -18.78
C PHE A 94 -20.05 -6.55 -19.56
N TYR A 95 -20.94 -5.56 -19.66
CA TYR A 95 -22.09 -5.59 -20.53
C TYR A 95 -21.66 -5.35 -21.96
N VAL A 96 -21.99 -6.29 -22.87
CA VAL A 96 -21.57 -6.21 -24.27
C VAL A 96 -22.26 -5.04 -24.97
N GLU A 97 -21.47 -4.18 -25.58
CA GLU A 97 -21.93 -2.97 -26.27
C GLU A 97 -22.30 -3.22 -27.73
N GLU A 98 -23.03 -2.29 -28.34
CA GLU A 98 -23.40 -2.35 -29.79
C GLU A 98 -22.16 -2.29 -30.69
N LYS A 99 -21.15 -1.54 -30.31
CA LYS A 99 -19.92 -1.39 -31.09
C LYS A 99 -19.16 -2.72 -31.19
N PRO A 100 -18.81 -3.16 -32.42
CA PRO A 100 -18.03 -4.39 -32.61
C PRO A 100 -16.68 -4.33 -31.85
N MET A 101 -16.39 -5.38 -31.11
CA MET A 101 -15.16 -5.53 -30.34
C MET A 101 -14.60 -6.93 -30.54
N LYS A 102 -13.28 -7.07 -30.50
CA LYS A 102 -12.64 -8.38 -30.43
C LYS A 102 -12.98 -9.08 -29.11
N ILE A 103 -13.09 -10.40 -29.12
CA ILE A 103 -13.41 -11.19 -27.92
C ILE A 103 -12.39 -10.90 -26.78
N SER A 104 -11.10 -10.78 -27.10
CA SER A 104 -10.08 -10.41 -26.12
C SER A 104 -10.41 -9.09 -25.43
N GLY A 105 -10.81 -8.06 -26.19
CA GLY A 105 -11.15 -6.76 -25.63
C GLY A 105 -12.41 -6.76 -24.75
N VAL A 106 -13.34 -7.69 -24.99
CA VAL A 106 -14.52 -7.90 -24.14
C VAL A 106 -14.10 -8.54 -22.80
N ILE A 107 -13.25 -9.57 -22.87
CA ILE A 107 -12.71 -10.26 -21.69
C ILE A 107 -11.81 -9.31 -20.87
N ASP A 108 -10.97 -8.52 -21.54
CA ASP A 108 -10.07 -7.56 -20.90
C ASP A 108 -10.81 -6.51 -20.07
N ARG A 109 -11.98 -6.05 -20.54
CA ARG A 109 -12.83 -5.11 -19.78
C ARG A 109 -13.40 -5.75 -18.52
N ALA A 110 -13.92 -6.97 -18.61
CA ALA A 110 -14.38 -7.70 -17.45
C ALA A 110 -13.21 -7.99 -16.48
N LYS A 111 -12.03 -8.40 -16.99
CA LYS A 111 -10.81 -8.58 -16.21
C LYS A 111 -10.36 -7.30 -15.51
N LEU A 112 -10.50 -6.16 -16.20
CA LEU A 112 -10.17 -4.84 -15.64
C LEU A 112 -11.13 -4.47 -14.52
N ALA A 113 -12.43 -4.62 -14.67
CA ALA A 113 -13.43 -4.36 -13.65
C ALA A 113 -13.11 -5.12 -12.34
N LYS A 114 -12.73 -6.39 -12.44
CA LYS A 114 -12.33 -7.21 -11.28
C LYS A 114 -11.22 -6.57 -10.44
N ARG A 115 -10.29 -5.79 -11.04
CA ARG A 115 -9.19 -5.13 -10.30
C ARG A 115 -9.66 -4.02 -9.38
N TYR A 116 -10.85 -3.47 -9.63
CA TYR A 116 -11.46 -2.40 -8.83
C TYR A 116 -12.33 -2.91 -7.68
N ILE A 117 -12.34 -4.19 -7.40
CA ILE A 117 -12.97 -4.76 -6.20
C ILE A 117 -12.08 -4.40 -5.00
N THR A 118 -12.60 -3.59 -4.08
CA THR A 118 -11.90 -3.10 -2.89
C THR A 118 -12.12 -4.02 -1.68
N ASP A 119 -13.34 -4.54 -1.52
CA ASP A 119 -13.70 -5.48 -0.46
C ASP A 119 -14.49 -6.66 -1.03
N GLU A 120 -13.79 -7.75 -1.26
CA GLU A 120 -14.38 -8.97 -1.82
C GLU A 120 -15.32 -9.72 -0.87
N TYR A 121 -15.26 -9.44 0.44
CA TYR A 121 -16.16 -10.06 1.43
C TYR A 121 -17.53 -9.36 1.45
N VAL A 122 -17.56 -8.06 1.13
CA VAL A 122 -18.80 -7.28 1.04
C VAL A 122 -19.38 -7.34 -0.37
N GLN A 123 -18.54 -7.17 -1.39
CA GLN A 123 -18.95 -7.16 -2.80
C GLN A 123 -17.89 -7.85 -3.66
N PRO A 124 -18.03 -9.15 -3.94
CA PRO A 124 -17.04 -9.94 -4.68
C PRO A 124 -17.08 -9.68 -6.20
N TYR A 125 -17.85 -8.73 -6.67
CA TYR A 125 -17.98 -8.39 -8.09
C TYR A 125 -17.90 -6.89 -8.33
N MET A 126 -17.54 -6.53 -9.56
CA MET A 126 -17.51 -5.14 -10.04
C MET A 126 -17.95 -5.08 -11.51
N VAL A 127 -18.80 -4.12 -11.80
CA VAL A 127 -19.22 -3.83 -13.19
C VAL A 127 -18.22 -2.88 -13.82
N TYR A 128 -17.79 -3.19 -15.04
CA TYR A 128 -16.91 -2.32 -15.79
C TYR A 128 -17.58 -0.97 -16.09
N ASP A 129 -16.80 0.07 -15.86
CA ASP A 129 -17.09 1.43 -16.31
C ASP A 129 -15.94 1.95 -17.16
N HIS A 130 -16.23 2.78 -18.15
CA HIS A 130 -15.21 3.31 -19.06
C HIS A 130 -14.14 4.14 -18.34
N SER A 131 -14.48 4.80 -17.24
CA SER A 131 -13.52 5.53 -16.39
C SER A 131 -12.41 4.64 -15.86
N MET A 132 -12.70 3.35 -15.60
CA MET A 132 -11.69 2.37 -15.16
C MET A 132 -10.61 2.16 -16.23
N GLN A 133 -11.01 2.12 -17.53
CA GLN A 133 -10.03 1.98 -18.62
C GLN A 133 -9.18 3.24 -18.77
N VAL A 134 -9.79 4.40 -18.67
CA VAL A 134 -9.05 5.68 -18.71
C VAL A 134 -8.04 5.73 -17.57
N ALA A 135 -8.47 5.46 -16.33
CA ALA A 135 -7.60 5.43 -15.16
C ALA A 135 -6.45 4.41 -15.31
N TYR A 136 -6.74 3.22 -15.84
CA TYR A 136 -5.71 2.20 -16.07
C TYR A 136 -4.66 2.63 -17.11
N ILE A 137 -5.12 3.24 -18.24
CA ILE A 137 -4.22 3.76 -19.28
C ILE A 137 -3.37 4.91 -18.73
N ASP A 138 -3.98 5.80 -17.95
CA ASP A 138 -3.27 6.95 -17.38
C ASP A 138 -2.22 6.49 -16.34
N LYS A 139 -2.54 5.50 -15.51
CA LYS A 139 -1.55 4.85 -14.63
C LYS A 139 -0.38 4.25 -15.42
N ALA A 140 -0.67 3.51 -16.48
CA ALA A 140 0.39 2.90 -17.30
C ALA A 140 1.29 3.94 -17.98
N LYS A 141 0.72 5.06 -18.46
CA LYS A 141 1.48 6.19 -19.01
C LYS A 141 2.37 6.83 -17.93
N LEU A 142 1.82 7.08 -16.73
CA LEU A 142 2.59 7.65 -15.63
C LEU A 142 3.78 6.78 -15.26
N ALA A 143 3.59 5.46 -15.19
CA ALA A 143 4.71 4.54 -14.95
C ALA A 143 5.78 4.58 -16.06
N GLY A 144 5.36 4.72 -17.33
CA GLY A 144 6.28 4.84 -18.46
C GLY A 144 7.08 6.16 -18.49
N GLU A 145 6.56 7.22 -17.83
CA GLU A 145 7.22 8.54 -17.76
C GLU A 145 8.22 8.66 -16.59
N LEU A 146 8.33 7.64 -15.70
CA LEU A 146 9.15 7.68 -14.49
C LEU A 146 10.63 8.01 -14.78
N GLN A 147 11.26 7.27 -15.66
CA GLN A 147 12.69 7.41 -15.99
C GLN A 147 13.01 8.83 -16.50
N GLU A 148 12.15 9.33 -17.37
CA GLU A 148 12.26 10.69 -17.89
C GLU A 148 12.02 11.72 -16.78
N GLY A 149 11.04 11.49 -15.91
CA GLY A 149 10.73 12.34 -14.78
C GLY A 149 11.88 12.44 -13.78
N ILE A 150 12.56 11.33 -13.49
CA ILE A 150 13.78 11.30 -12.65
C ILE A 150 14.91 12.06 -13.35
N ALA A 151 15.19 11.75 -14.62
CA ALA A 151 16.29 12.37 -15.37
C ALA A 151 16.11 13.90 -15.55
N LYS A 152 14.88 14.37 -15.65
CA LYS A 152 14.54 15.79 -15.75
C LYS A 152 14.23 16.47 -14.40
N GLU A 153 14.52 15.80 -13.30
CA GLU A 153 14.29 16.30 -11.93
C GLU A 153 12.85 16.81 -11.67
N GLN A 154 11.86 16.15 -12.29
CA GLN A 154 10.45 16.48 -12.07
C GLN A 154 9.94 16.02 -10.70
N PHE A 155 10.62 15.05 -10.10
CA PHE A 155 10.33 14.56 -8.76
C PHE A 155 11.05 15.43 -7.73
N LYS A 156 10.28 16.03 -6.83
CA LYS A 156 10.78 16.89 -5.75
C LYS A 156 10.50 16.24 -4.40
N VAL A 157 11.48 16.23 -3.52
CA VAL A 157 11.31 15.80 -2.14
C VAL A 157 10.79 16.96 -1.32
N TYR A 158 9.69 16.76 -0.62
CA TYR A 158 9.15 17.66 0.38
C TYR A 158 9.39 17.05 1.75
N TYR A 159 9.54 17.88 2.76
CA TYR A 159 9.82 17.44 4.11
C TYR A 159 8.70 17.87 5.04
N GLN A 160 8.11 16.95 5.78
CA GLN A 160 7.12 17.26 6.78
C GLN A 160 7.73 17.13 8.18
N PRO A 161 7.77 18.23 8.96
CA PRO A 161 8.33 18.21 10.32
C PRO A 161 7.54 17.30 11.25
N VAL A 162 8.28 16.53 12.07
CA VAL A 162 7.78 15.74 13.18
C VAL A 162 8.24 16.40 14.46
N ILE A 163 7.29 16.74 15.32
CA ILE A 163 7.51 17.58 16.50
C ILE A 163 7.51 16.72 17.77
N ASP A 164 8.49 16.89 18.63
CA ASP A 164 8.51 16.30 19.96
C ASP A 164 7.40 16.90 20.81
N THR A 165 6.52 16.08 21.32
CA THR A 165 5.29 16.50 22.00
C THR A 165 5.57 17.21 23.33
N LYS A 166 6.68 16.89 24.00
CA LYS A 166 7.06 17.46 25.31
C LYS A 166 7.73 18.82 25.15
N THR A 167 8.64 18.92 24.19
CA THR A 167 9.48 20.12 24.03
C THR A 167 8.89 21.11 23.03
N GLY A 168 8.01 20.66 22.13
CA GLY A 168 7.50 21.45 21.01
C GLY A 168 8.53 21.72 19.91
N LYS A 169 9.72 21.10 19.97
CA LYS A 169 10.78 21.26 18.99
C LYS A 169 10.74 20.19 17.92
N ILE A 170 11.32 20.48 16.76
CA ILE A 170 11.46 19.48 15.70
C ILE A 170 12.39 18.34 16.17
N ALA A 171 11.91 17.11 16.01
CA ALA A 171 12.65 15.87 16.37
C ALA A 171 13.13 15.10 15.14
N SER A 172 12.40 15.19 14.04
CA SER A 172 12.71 14.56 12.76
C SER A 172 11.84 15.14 11.67
N ALA A 173 11.97 14.62 10.44
CA ALA A 173 11.06 14.94 9.36
C ALA A 173 10.78 13.69 8.52
N GLU A 174 9.66 13.67 7.81
CA GLU A 174 9.34 12.67 6.80
C GLU A 174 9.57 13.23 5.40
N ALA A 175 10.25 12.45 4.56
CA ALA A 175 10.45 12.77 3.14
C ALA A 175 9.27 12.29 2.31
N LEU A 176 8.60 13.23 1.67
CA LEU A 176 7.39 13.00 0.89
C LEU A 176 7.61 13.41 -0.57
N ILE A 177 7.56 12.47 -1.48
CA ILE A 177 7.77 12.74 -2.89
C ILE A 177 6.60 13.49 -3.52
N ARG A 178 6.92 14.43 -4.41
CA ARG A 178 5.96 15.20 -5.22
C ARG A 178 6.40 15.16 -6.67
N TRP A 179 5.48 14.90 -7.59
CA TRP A 179 5.77 14.94 -9.00
C TRP A 179 5.25 16.23 -9.61
N ILE A 180 6.16 17.08 -10.07
CA ILE A 180 5.85 18.35 -10.74
C ILE A 180 6.10 18.16 -12.23
N HIS A 181 5.07 17.74 -12.94
CA HIS A 181 5.17 17.46 -14.37
C HIS A 181 5.07 18.76 -15.18
N PRO A 182 5.92 18.98 -16.21
CA PRO A 182 5.93 20.24 -16.95
C PRO A 182 4.59 20.58 -17.62
N ASP A 183 3.90 19.57 -18.15
CA ASP A 183 2.64 19.77 -18.89
C ASP A 183 1.39 19.51 -18.03
N LYS A 184 1.47 18.59 -17.04
CA LYS A 184 0.33 18.16 -16.22
C LYS A 184 0.27 18.88 -14.86
N GLY A 185 1.30 19.68 -14.51
CA GLY A 185 1.41 20.31 -13.21
C GLY A 185 1.66 19.31 -12.08
N PHE A 186 1.09 19.56 -10.91
CA PHE A 186 1.22 18.67 -9.76
C PHE A 186 0.44 17.37 -9.95
N ILE A 187 1.15 16.25 -9.93
CA ILE A 187 0.54 14.91 -9.93
C ILE A 187 0.58 14.35 -8.52
N SER A 188 -0.58 13.97 -8.00
CA SER A 188 -0.72 13.44 -6.63
C SER A 188 0.01 12.11 -6.45
N PRO A 189 0.73 11.89 -5.32
CA PRO A 189 1.30 10.59 -4.96
C PRO A 189 0.30 9.44 -5.01
N ALA A 190 -0.94 9.69 -4.61
CA ALA A 190 -2.03 8.71 -4.65
C ALA A 190 -2.35 8.18 -6.08
N LEU A 191 -1.92 8.89 -7.14
CA LEU A 191 -2.11 8.47 -8.52
C LEU A 191 -0.89 7.69 -9.05
N PHE A 192 0.34 8.18 -8.80
CA PHE A 192 1.51 7.58 -9.43
C PHE A 192 2.18 6.48 -8.59
N ILE A 193 2.15 6.55 -7.24
CA ILE A 193 2.75 5.50 -6.40
C ILE A 193 2.11 4.13 -6.69
N PRO A 194 0.77 3.95 -6.64
CA PRO A 194 0.17 2.67 -6.97
C PRO A 194 0.43 2.22 -8.42
N ALA A 195 0.59 3.18 -9.36
CA ALA A 195 0.93 2.87 -10.74
C ALA A 195 2.36 2.31 -10.86
N LEU A 196 3.29 2.85 -10.11
CA LEU A 196 4.68 2.39 -10.08
C LEU A 196 4.83 1.05 -9.37
N GLU A 197 4.07 0.82 -8.28
CA GLU A 197 4.01 -0.48 -7.60
C GLU A 197 3.45 -1.57 -8.54
N GLU A 198 2.31 -1.33 -9.20
CA GLU A 198 1.70 -2.29 -10.13
C GLU A 198 2.65 -2.67 -11.30
N ASN A 199 3.54 -1.79 -11.70
CA ASN A 199 4.47 -1.99 -12.81
C ASN A 199 5.92 -2.34 -12.38
N GLY A 200 6.19 -2.46 -11.09
CA GLY A 200 7.50 -2.85 -10.56
C GLY A 200 8.57 -1.76 -10.59
N HIS A 201 8.17 -0.50 -10.74
CA HIS A 201 9.11 0.63 -10.85
C HIS A 201 9.25 1.48 -9.59
N ILE A 202 8.50 1.17 -8.54
CA ILE A 202 8.51 1.97 -7.30
C ILE A 202 9.90 2.02 -6.66
N SER A 203 10.64 0.92 -6.66
CA SER A 203 11.98 0.82 -6.07
C SER A 203 12.99 1.80 -6.66
N GLU A 204 12.86 2.14 -7.94
CA GLU A 204 13.72 3.16 -8.57
C GLU A 204 13.44 4.56 -7.99
N LEU A 205 12.15 4.85 -7.74
CA LEU A 205 11.73 6.11 -7.14
C LEU A 205 12.15 6.21 -5.67
N ASP A 206 11.96 5.13 -4.90
CA ASP A 206 12.31 5.08 -3.48
C ASP A 206 13.83 5.26 -3.30
N PHE A 207 14.63 4.62 -4.14
CA PHE A 207 16.07 4.84 -4.14
C PHE A 207 16.47 6.26 -4.56
N TYR A 208 15.76 6.87 -5.50
CA TYR A 208 15.97 8.27 -5.88
C TYR A 208 15.70 9.20 -4.69
N VAL A 209 14.58 9.01 -3.99
CA VAL A 209 14.23 9.77 -2.78
C VAL A 209 15.31 9.61 -1.71
N LEU A 210 15.71 8.38 -1.43
CA LEU A 210 16.76 8.07 -0.46
C LEU A 210 18.05 8.83 -0.75
N LYS A 211 18.49 8.83 -2.00
CA LYS A 211 19.70 9.57 -2.42
C LYS A 211 19.56 11.07 -2.23
N LYS A 212 18.41 11.66 -2.58
CA LYS A 212 18.17 13.09 -2.40
C LYS A 212 18.16 13.47 -0.91
N VAL A 213 17.52 12.67 -0.06
CA VAL A 213 17.50 12.87 1.39
C VAL A 213 18.91 12.79 1.98
N TRP A 214 19.70 11.82 1.58
CA TRP A 214 21.06 11.68 2.08
C TRP A 214 21.99 12.77 1.57
N GLN A 215 21.83 13.23 0.34
CA GLN A 215 22.54 14.39 -0.15
C GLN A 215 22.22 15.62 0.69
N PHE A 216 20.93 15.89 0.94
CA PHE A 216 20.49 17.00 1.78
C PHE A 216 21.12 16.95 3.19
N ILE A 217 21.06 15.77 3.87
CA ILE A 217 21.65 15.61 5.20
C ILE A 217 23.16 15.84 5.15
N ASN A 218 23.87 15.29 4.17
CA ASN A 218 25.32 15.45 4.03
C ASN A 218 25.70 16.92 3.82
N ASP A 219 25.04 17.60 2.89
CA ASP A 219 25.31 19.02 2.58
C ASP A 219 25.10 19.91 3.82
N ARG A 220 24.06 19.64 4.62
CA ARG A 220 23.83 20.35 5.88
C ARG A 220 24.93 20.08 6.90
N CYS A 221 25.30 18.81 7.11
CA CYS A 221 26.33 18.41 8.06
C CYS A 221 27.72 18.98 7.68
N GLU A 222 28.09 18.91 6.41
CA GLU A 222 29.41 19.42 5.93
C GLU A 222 29.53 20.92 6.10
N ASN A 223 28.41 21.64 6.01
CA ASN A 223 28.36 23.08 6.26
C ASN A 223 28.12 23.45 7.74
N ASN A 224 28.19 22.48 8.67
CA ASN A 224 27.91 22.67 10.11
C ASN A 224 26.54 23.31 10.37
N LYS A 225 25.54 22.98 9.54
CA LYS A 225 24.16 23.44 9.70
C LYS A 225 23.34 22.43 10.48
N PHE A 226 22.41 22.91 11.28
CA PHE A 226 21.48 22.05 11.99
C PHE A 226 20.63 21.22 11.02
N VAL A 227 20.52 19.93 11.28
CA VAL A 227 19.68 18.98 10.55
C VAL A 227 19.14 17.92 11.52
N VAL A 228 17.97 17.40 11.22
CA VAL A 228 17.33 16.33 12.00
C VAL A 228 17.33 15.02 11.21
N PRO A 229 17.13 13.87 11.87
CA PRO A 229 16.89 12.60 11.17
C PRO A 229 15.70 12.73 10.23
N ILE A 230 15.79 12.10 9.04
CA ILE A 230 14.73 12.12 8.04
C ILE A 230 14.35 10.69 7.71
N SER A 231 13.05 10.39 7.74
CA SER A 231 12.51 9.09 7.33
C SER A 231 12.15 9.07 5.84
N VAL A 232 12.34 7.91 5.23
CA VAL A 232 12.02 7.61 3.83
C VAL A 232 11.14 6.37 3.79
N ASN A 233 10.09 6.42 3.00
CA ASN A 233 9.21 5.29 2.76
C ASN A 233 9.93 4.23 1.93
N LEU A 234 9.76 2.96 2.29
CA LEU A 234 10.16 1.80 1.51
C LEU A 234 8.95 0.96 1.13
N SER A 235 8.80 0.70 -0.15
CA SER A 235 7.78 -0.22 -0.65
C SER A 235 8.16 -1.67 -0.32
N TRP A 236 7.14 -2.54 -0.19
CA TRP A 236 7.38 -3.98 -0.08
C TRP A 236 8.22 -4.55 -1.23
N MET A 237 8.18 -3.93 -2.40
CA MET A 237 8.92 -4.34 -3.59
C MET A 237 10.42 -4.18 -3.43
N ASP A 238 10.88 -3.19 -2.66
CA ASP A 238 12.31 -2.97 -2.38
C ASP A 238 12.93 -4.18 -1.71
N PHE A 239 12.15 -4.88 -0.88
CA PHE A 239 12.61 -6.08 -0.18
C PHE A 239 12.64 -7.34 -1.06
N TYR A 240 11.97 -7.32 -2.21
CA TYR A 240 12.02 -8.39 -3.21
C TYR A 240 13.08 -8.15 -4.28
N ASP A 241 13.50 -6.91 -4.50
CA ASP A 241 14.58 -6.55 -5.43
C ASP A 241 15.94 -6.61 -4.70
N GLU A 242 16.64 -7.75 -4.84
CA GLU A 242 17.95 -7.96 -4.21
C GLU A 242 18.99 -6.91 -4.62
N ILE A 243 18.96 -6.48 -5.89
CA ILE A 243 19.90 -5.48 -6.43
C ILE A 243 19.59 -4.11 -5.79
N MET A 244 18.33 -3.78 -5.64
CA MET A 244 17.93 -2.52 -5.02
C MET A 244 18.28 -2.50 -3.54
N MET A 245 17.99 -3.58 -2.82
CA MET A 245 18.35 -3.69 -1.41
C MET A 245 19.87 -3.64 -1.19
N GLU A 246 20.67 -4.27 -2.05
CA GLU A 246 22.12 -4.16 -1.99
C GLU A 246 22.60 -2.71 -2.18
N LYS A 247 21.97 -1.96 -3.10
CA LYS A 247 22.26 -0.52 -3.28
C LYS A 247 21.92 0.29 -2.02
N ILE A 248 20.75 0.05 -1.42
CA ILE A 248 20.32 0.72 -0.17
C ILE A 248 21.35 0.43 0.95
N LEU A 249 21.68 -0.83 1.16
CA LEU A 249 22.66 -1.23 2.20
C LEU A 249 24.04 -0.62 1.97
N LYS A 250 24.47 -0.49 0.72
CA LYS A 250 25.75 0.15 0.36
C LYS A 250 25.74 1.65 0.62
N GLU A 251 24.63 2.33 0.37
CA GLU A 251 24.50 3.73 0.75
C GLU A 251 24.47 3.90 2.27
N MET A 252 23.87 2.98 3.02
CA MET A 252 23.94 2.97 4.48
C MET A 252 25.37 2.83 5.01
N ASP A 253 26.23 2.03 4.36
CA ASP A 253 27.65 1.95 4.73
C ASP A 253 28.35 3.31 4.60
N ARG A 254 28.08 4.04 3.51
CA ARG A 254 28.61 5.40 3.31
C ARG A 254 28.16 6.38 4.39
N PHE A 255 26.90 6.27 4.83
CA PHE A 255 26.37 7.07 5.94
C PHE A 255 27.08 6.76 7.26
N ARG A 256 27.31 5.46 7.52
CA ARG A 256 28.05 4.97 8.68
C ARG A 256 29.50 5.43 8.70
N GLU A 257 30.20 5.39 7.58
CA GLU A 257 31.57 5.88 7.45
C GLU A 257 31.70 7.37 7.85
N ASN A 258 30.64 8.14 7.67
CA ASN A 258 30.55 9.53 8.07
C ASN A 258 30.00 9.75 9.49
N GLY A 259 29.70 8.68 10.26
CA GLY A 259 29.12 8.75 11.59
C GLY A 259 27.69 9.27 11.64
N ARG A 260 26.93 9.11 10.54
CA ARG A 260 25.57 9.68 10.34
C ARG A 260 24.49 8.62 10.26
N GLU A 261 24.79 7.37 10.53
CA GLU A 261 23.85 6.24 10.45
C GLU A 261 22.57 6.46 11.26
N HIS A 262 22.66 7.19 12.39
CA HIS A 262 21.52 7.53 13.23
C HIS A 262 20.51 8.50 12.59
N MET A 263 20.90 9.14 11.48
CA MET A 263 20.04 10.03 10.70
C MET A 263 19.14 9.29 9.70
N ALA A 264 19.48 8.03 9.37
CA ALA A 264 18.71 7.21 8.45
C ALA A 264 17.52 6.55 9.17
N ARG A 265 16.33 6.79 8.64
CA ARG A 265 15.08 6.19 9.10
C ARG A 265 14.29 5.65 7.93
N PHE A 266 13.68 4.49 8.08
CA PHE A 266 12.87 3.86 7.04
C PHE A 266 11.47 3.60 7.56
N GLU A 267 10.47 3.96 6.77
CA GLU A 267 9.06 3.72 7.06
C GLU A 267 8.57 2.53 6.24
N ILE A 268 7.89 1.61 6.90
CA ILE A 268 7.37 0.38 6.31
C ILE A 268 5.92 0.23 6.75
N THR A 269 5.00 0.10 5.79
CA THR A 269 3.59 -0.11 6.09
C THR A 269 3.32 -1.52 6.61
N GLU A 270 2.19 -1.72 7.30
CA GLU A 270 1.72 -3.03 7.73
C GLU A 270 1.67 -4.05 6.59
N THR A 271 1.18 -3.61 5.41
CA THR A 271 1.09 -4.47 4.22
C THR A 271 2.46 -4.88 3.71
N SER A 272 3.42 -3.95 3.70
CA SER A 272 4.81 -4.22 3.30
C SER A 272 5.47 -5.25 4.23
N TYR A 273 5.29 -5.09 5.55
CA TYR A 273 5.82 -6.05 6.51
C TYR A 273 5.25 -7.47 6.34
N ALA A 274 3.94 -7.59 6.15
CA ALA A 274 3.29 -8.89 5.95
C ALA A 274 3.89 -9.64 4.73
N ALA A 275 4.16 -8.91 3.64
CA ALA A 275 4.81 -9.47 2.46
C ALA A 275 6.28 -9.88 2.72
N ILE A 276 7.03 -9.09 3.50
CA ILE A 276 8.43 -9.37 3.86
C ILE A 276 8.56 -10.62 4.74
N ARG A 277 7.66 -10.77 5.74
CA ARG A 277 7.67 -11.89 6.70
C ARG A 277 7.64 -13.25 6.04
N GLU A 278 6.84 -13.41 4.99
CA GLU A 278 6.68 -14.70 4.30
C GLU A 278 7.97 -15.17 3.60
N ASN A 279 8.88 -14.26 3.25
CA ASN A 279 9.97 -14.59 2.35
C ASN A 279 11.38 -14.10 2.78
N ARG A 280 11.56 -13.06 3.62
CA ARG A 280 12.86 -12.38 3.78
C ARG A 280 13.09 -11.63 5.11
N SER A 281 12.82 -12.26 6.24
CA SER A 281 13.02 -11.64 7.58
C SER A 281 14.44 -11.11 7.85
N GLY A 282 15.48 -11.65 7.19
CA GLY A 282 16.86 -11.23 7.38
C GLY A 282 17.23 -9.86 6.80
N ILE A 283 16.39 -9.28 5.94
CA ILE A 283 16.71 -7.97 5.30
C ILE A 283 16.50 -6.81 6.28
N LEU A 284 15.39 -6.82 7.03
CA LEU A 284 15.17 -5.82 8.08
C LEU A 284 16.26 -5.85 9.13
N GLU A 285 16.72 -7.04 9.50
CA GLU A 285 17.86 -7.22 10.40
C GLU A 285 19.15 -6.64 9.82
N SER A 286 19.37 -6.76 8.50
CA SER A 286 20.50 -6.15 7.82
C SER A 286 20.50 -4.62 7.90
N LEU A 287 19.35 -3.97 7.80
CA LEU A 287 19.20 -2.53 8.02
C LEU A 287 19.49 -2.15 9.46
N ARG A 288 18.98 -2.95 10.42
CA ARG A 288 19.19 -2.72 11.86
C ARG A 288 20.65 -2.88 12.28
N ILE A 289 21.36 -3.89 11.77
CA ILE A 289 22.80 -4.06 11.98
C ILE A 289 23.60 -2.83 11.56
N LYS A 290 23.10 -2.06 10.59
CA LYS A 290 23.68 -0.79 10.14
C LYS A 290 23.16 0.43 10.93
N ASN A 291 22.50 0.23 12.08
CA ASN A 291 21.92 1.24 12.95
C ASN A 291 20.82 2.09 12.30
N ALA A 292 20.18 1.61 11.22
CA ALA A 292 18.97 2.22 10.70
C ALA A 292 17.82 2.12 11.71
N LYS A 293 17.00 3.16 11.79
CA LYS A 293 15.77 3.15 12.56
C LYS A 293 14.60 2.74 11.66
N ILE A 294 13.81 1.76 12.12
CA ILE A 294 12.67 1.24 11.36
C ILE A 294 11.38 1.72 12.02
N LEU A 295 10.54 2.36 11.24
CA LEU A 295 9.24 2.88 11.65
C LEU A 295 8.14 2.00 11.03
N LEU A 296 7.17 1.60 11.86
CA LEU A 296 5.94 0.96 11.36
C LEU A 296 4.91 2.03 11.05
N ASP A 297 4.54 2.12 9.78
CA ASP A 297 3.62 3.12 9.26
C ASP A 297 2.19 2.60 9.11
N ASP A 298 1.21 3.51 9.07
CA ASP A 298 -0.22 3.25 8.90
C ASP A 298 -0.80 2.28 9.95
N PHE A 299 -0.28 2.29 11.20
CA PHE A 299 -0.71 1.35 12.21
C PHE A 299 -2.21 1.46 12.54
N GLY A 300 -2.91 0.34 12.36
CA GLY A 300 -4.33 0.20 12.61
C GLY A 300 -5.22 0.41 11.39
N SER A 301 -4.65 0.69 10.22
CA SER A 301 -5.39 0.74 8.95
C SER A 301 -5.67 -0.66 8.38
N GLY A 302 -4.95 -1.71 8.83
CA GLY A 302 -4.97 -3.08 8.32
C GLY A 302 -5.46 -4.14 9.32
N PHE A 303 -5.40 -5.41 8.91
CA PHE A 303 -6.00 -6.53 9.64
C PHE A 303 -5.08 -7.26 10.64
N SER A 304 -3.80 -6.91 10.81
CA SER A 304 -2.84 -7.82 11.48
C SER A 304 -1.77 -7.20 12.37
N SER A 305 -1.95 -5.99 12.82
CA SER A 305 -0.91 -5.14 13.43
C SER A 305 -0.16 -5.72 14.63
N PHE A 306 -0.83 -6.42 15.56
CA PHE A 306 -0.19 -6.87 16.81
C PHE A 306 0.85 -7.99 16.62
N GLY A 307 0.63 -8.89 15.67
CA GLY A 307 1.59 -9.97 15.39
C GLY A 307 2.94 -9.45 14.91
N MET A 308 2.96 -8.32 14.20
CA MET A 308 4.19 -7.70 13.72
C MET A 308 5.04 -7.13 14.86
N LEU A 309 4.39 -6.50 15.85
CA LEU A 309 5.06 -5.97 17.03
C LEU A 309 5.65 -7.06 17.93
N GLN A 310 5.13 -8.29 17.85
CA GLN A 310 5.68 -9.45 18.52
C GLN A 310 6.90 -10.03 17.78
N ASP A 311 6.88 -10.01 16.46
CA ASP A 311 7.86 -10.69 15.62
C ASP A 311 9.10 -9.81 15.31
N TYR A 312 8.96 -8.48 15.39
CA TYR A 312 10.02 -7.54 15.02
C TYR A 312 10.06 -6.31 15.96
N ASP A 313 11.29 -5.89 16.32
CA ASP A 313 11.51 -4.72 17.16
C ASP A 313 11.53 -3.43 16.31
N PHE A 314 10.38 -2.80 16.13
CA PHE A 314 10.30 -1.48 15.54
C PHE A 314 10.79 -0.41 16.53
N ASP A 315 11.37 0.68 16.03
CA ASP A 315 11.81 1.79 16.85
C ASP A 315 10.69 2.80 17.13
N ILE A 316 9.81 2.99 16.15
CA ILE A 316 8.72 3.97 16.20
C ILE A 316 7.47 3.38 15.55
N LEU A 317 6.31 3.66 16.13
CA LEU A 317 4.99 3.30 15.61
C LEU A 317 4.26 4.57 15.23
N LYS A 318 3.84 4.69 13.96
CA LYS A 318 3.06 5.81 13.44
C LYS A 318 1.58 5.45 13.50
N ILE A 319 0.81 6.22 14.27
CA ILE A 319 -0.65 6.02 14.43
C ILE A 319 -1.34 6.72 13.28
N ASP A 320 -2.05 5.94 12.46
CA ASP A 320 -2.70 6.42 11.25
C ASP A 320 -3.68 7.57 11.49
N MET A 321 -3.71 8.51 10.56
CA MET A 321 -4.52 9.72 10.63
C MET A 321 -6.02 9.45 10.75
N SER A 322 -6.52 8.30 10.33
CA SER A 322 -7.95 7.95 10.44
C SER A 322 -8.42 7.84 11.90
N PHE A 323 -7.53 7.46 12.82
CA PHE A 323 -7.80 7.51 14.25
C PHE A 323 -7.74 8.93 14.79
N ILE A 324 -6.73 9.70 14.38
CA ILE A 324 -6.50 11.04 14.90
C ILE A 324 -7.63 11.99 14.52
N ARG A 325 -8.10 11.92 13.27
CA ARG A 325 -9.24 12.74 12.80
C ARG A 325 -10.53 12.51 13.60
N LYS A 326 -10.76 11.30 14.10
CA LYS A 326 -11.96 10.93 14.85
C LYS A 326 -11.87 11.22 16.36
N ILE A 327 -10.79 11.81 16.87
CA ILE A 327 -10.59 12.07 18.31
C ILE A 327 -11.69 12.95 18.90
N GLY A 328 -12.18 13.96 18.16
CA GLY A 328 -13.29 14.82 18.60
C GLY A 328 -14.69 14.24 18.37
N GLU A 329 -14.82 13.24 17.49
CA GLU A 329 -16.12 12.73 17.02
C GLU A 329 -16.61 11.51 17.82
N ASN A 330 -15.68 10.63 18.22
CA ASN A 330 -16.02 9.35 18.86
C ASN A 330 -15.22 9.14 20.18
N PRO A 331 -15.89 9.09 21.34
CA PRO A 331 -15.22 8.86 22.63
C PRO A 331 -14.39 7.56 22.67
N LYS A 332 -14.80 6.51 21.97
CA LYS A 332 -14.06 5.24 21.90
C LYS A 332 -12.70 5.42 21.22
N THR A 333 -12.61 6.34 20.26
CA THR A 333 -11.34 6.60 19.55
C THR A 333 -10.28 7.14 20.49
N LYS A 334 -10.64 8.04 21.44
CA LYS A 334 -9.72 8.52 22.47
C LYS A 334 -9.14 7.36 23.29
N SER A 335 -10.00 6.43 23.73
CA SER A 335 -9.56 5.25 24.49
C SER A 335 -8.67 4.32 23.67
N ILE A 336 -8.97 4.12 22.40
CA ILE A 336 -8.17 3.29 21.49
C ILE A 336 -6.78 3.90 21.31
N VAL A 337 -6.69 5.19 20.94
CA VAL A 337 -5.42 5.88 20.73
C VAL A 337 -4.57 5.88 22.02
N HIS A 338 -5.19 6.16 23.16
CA HIS A 338 -4.50 6.09 24.46
C HIS A 338 -3.95 4.68 24.74
N SER A 339 -4.72 3.63 24.44
CA SER A 339 -4.29 2.24 24.62
C SER A 339 -3.15 1.86 23.66
N ILE A 340 -3.18 2.32 22.41
CA ILE A 340 -2.09 2.10 21.44
C ILE A 340 -0.80 2.73 21.95
N ILE A 341 -0.84 3.98 22.42
CA ILE A 341 0.32 4.69 22.96
C ILE A 341 0.88 3.94 24.19
N GLY A 342 0.01 3.55 25.12
CA GLY A 342 0.40 2.81 26.33
C GLY A 342 1.06 1.46 26.00
N MET A 343 0.45 0.70 25.10
CA MET A 343 1.00 -0.58 24.64
C MET A 343 2.37 -0.40 23.96
N ALA A 344 2.51 0.59 23.07
CA ALA A 344 3.79 0.85 22.41
C ALA A 344 4.91 1.15 23.44
N HIS A 345 4.60 1.94 24.46
CA HIS A 345 5.56 2.25 25.54
C HIS A 345 5.91 1.03 26.39
N GLU A 346 4.93 0.16 26.69
CA GLU A 346 5.19 -1.08 27.46
C GLU A 346 6.18 -2.01 26.77
N ILE A 347 6.18 -2.03 25.42
CA ILE A 347 7.11 -2.82 24.61
C ILE A 347 8.35 -2.01 24.14
N GLY A 348 8.52 -0.77 24.65
CA GLY A 348 9.71 0.04 24.39
C GLY A 348 9.73 0.77 23.03
N ILE A 349 8.60 0.88 22.33
CA ILE A 349 8.45 1.55 21.03
C ILE A 349 7.93 2.98 21.25
N LYS A 350 8.52 3.96 20.56
CA LYS A 350 8.05 5.33 20.55
C LYS A 350 6.87 5.51 19.59
N THR A 351 6.07 6.56 19.80
CA THR A 351 4.86 6.81 19.01
C THR A 351 4.92 8.13 18.25
N VAL A 352 4.40 8.14 17.01
CA VAL A 352 4.09 9.33 16.22
C VAL A 352 2.59 9.33 15.94
N ALA A 353 1.90 10.43 16.22
CA ALA A 353 0.52 10.62 15.80
C ALA A 353 0.48 11.45 14.50
N GLU A 354 -0.16 10.90 13.47
CA GLU A 354 -0.24 11.52 12.15
C GLU A 354 -1.52 12.30 11.91
N GLY A 355 -1.49 13.26 10.99
CA GLY A 355 -2.66 14.02 10.57
C GLY A 355 -3.25 14.90 11.66
N VAL A 356 -2.43 15.39 12.58
CA VAL A 356 -2.86 16.29 13.65
C VAL A 356 -3.13 17.68 13.08
N GLU A 357 -4.36 18.18 13.27
CA GLU A 357 -4.83 19.44 12.68
C GLU A 357 -5.33 20.45 13.73
N THR A 358 -5.64 20.02 14.96
CA THR A 358 -6.27 20.88 15.97
C THR A 358 -5.54 20.87 17.31
N GLU A 359 -5.69 21.99 18.08
CA GLU A 359 -5.17 22.10 19.43
C GLU A 359 -5.76 21.06 20.39
N GLU A 360 -7.05 20.66 20.18
CA GLU A 360 -7.67 19.61 20.99
C GLU A 360 -6.94 18.28 20.81
N GLN A 361 -6.59 17.92 19.55
CA GLN A 361 -5.83 16.71 19.24
C GLN A 361 -4.43 16.78 19.89
N VAL A 362 -3.72 17.89 19.77
CA VAL A 362 -2.40 18.09 20.40
C VAL A 362 -2.48 17.91 21.91
N SER A 363 -3.45 18.56 22.57
CA SER A 363 -3.64 18.49 24.02
C SER A 363 -3.93 17.06 24.47
N PHE A 364 -4.82 16.35 23.77
CA PHE A 364 -5.13 14.95 24.07
C PHE A 364 -3.91 14.04 23.89
N LEU A 365 -3.17 14.17 22.79
CA LEU A 365 -1.98 13.35 22.51
C LEU A 365 -0.88 13.59 23.55
N ARG A 366 -0.67 14.85 23.96
CA ARG A 366 0.26 15.22 25.03
C ARG A 366 -0.12 14.57 26.36
N GLN A 367 -1.41 14.61 26.73
CA GLN A 367 -1.92 13.97 27.94
C GLN A 367 -1.83 12.44 27.89
N SER A 368 -2.00 11.86 26.71
CA SER A 368 -1.85 10.42 26.48
C SER A 368 -0.40 9.95 26.44
N GLY A 369 0.58 10.87 26.47
CA GLY A 369 2.00 10.55 26.49
C GLY A 369 2.60 10.28 25.10
N CYS A 370 1.91 10.60 24.00
CA CYS A 370 2.46 10.45 22.65
C CYS A 370 3.82 11.15 22.53
N ASP A 371 4.83 10.48 21.96
CA ASP A 371 6.18 11.02 21.88
C ASP A 371 6.31 12.13 20.83
N TYR A 372 5.74 11.90 19.66
CA TYR A 372 5.87 12.79 18.51
C TYR A 372 4.52 13.07 17.84
N ILE A 373 4.44 14.19 17.18
CA ILE A 373 3.25 14.63 16.43
C ILE A 373 3.67 15.11 15.05
N GLN A 374 2.90 14.68 14.05
CA GLN A 374 3.02 15.12 12.66
C GLN A 374 1.66 15.56 12.14
N GLY A 375 1.57 16.72 11.50
CA GLY A 375 0.31 17.17 10.93
C GLY A 375 0.28 18.68 10.63
N TYR A 376 -0.81 19.08 9.98
CA TYR A 376 -1.01 20.47 9.49
C TYR A 376 -1.16 21.49 10.59
N TYR A 377 -1.35 21.06 11.83
CA TYR A 377 -1.31 21.95 12.99
C TYR A 377 0.07 22.65 13.11
N TYR A 378 1.15 21.93 12.85
CA TYR A 378 2.50 22.49 12.89
C TYR A 378 2.99 22.92 11.51
N SER A 379 2.90 22.03 10.52
CA SER A 379 3.31 22.32 9.15
C SER A 379 2.73 21.34 8.15
N LYS A 380 2.43 21.82 6.95
CA LYS A 380 2.27 20.97 5.77
C LYS A 380 3.66 20.47 5.32
N PRO A 381 3.73 19.46 4.44
CA PRO A 381 4.98 19.14 3.76
C PRO A 381 5.55 20.36 3.05
N LEU A 382 6.80 20.70 3.34
CA LEU A 382 7.52 21.88 2.85
C LEU A 382 8.48 21.50 1.73
N PRO A 383 8.61 22.28 0.66
CA PRO A 383 9.73 22.14 -0.26
C PRO A 383 11.07 22.40 0.48
N GLU A 384 12.17 21.91 -0.08
CA GLU A 384 13.48 21.91 0.59
C GLU A 384 13.87 23.29 1.14
N GLU A 385 13.68 24.35 0.34
CA GLU A 385 14.04 25.71 0.73
C GLU A 385 13.25 26.20 1.96
N GLU A 386 11.94 25.97 1.97
CA GLU A 386 11.08 26.33 3.12
C GLU A 386 11.36 25.45 4.35
N PHE A 387 11.74 24.19 4.14
CA PHE A 387 12.14 23.31 5.24
C PHE A 387 13.45 23.76 5.88
N VAL A 388 14.41 24.24 5.09
CA VAL A 388 15.65 24.85 5.62
C VAL A 388 15.33 26.07 6.48
N GLU A 389 14.43 26.96 6.04
CA GLU A 389 14.00 28.08 6.87
C GLU A 389 13.30 27.63 8.17
N PHE A 390 12.53 26.53 8.10
CA PHE A 390 11.88 25.95 9.29
C PHE A 390 12.92 25.44 10.30
N LEU A 391 13.96 24.74 9.82
CA LEU A 391 15.06 24.25 10.66
C LEU A 391 15.87 25.38 11.31
N GLU A 392 16.00 26.51 10.65
CA GLU A 392 16.77 27.66 11.17
C GLU A 392 16.00 28.48 12.20
N LYS A 393 14.68 28.31 12.28
CA LYS A 393 13.81 28.96 13.27
C LYS A 393 13.53 28.09 14.51
N ALA A 394 13.83 26.78 14.43
CA ALA A 394 13.58 25.79 15.48
C ALA A 394 14.73 25.73 16.49
#